data_aad5aac31e3fb8aff55fbf136f532988
#
_entry.id   aad5aac31e3fb8aff55fbf136f532988
#
_cell.length_a   1.000
_cell.length_b   1.000
_cell.length_c   1.000
_cell.angle_alpha   90.00
_cell.angle_beta   90.00
_cell.angle_gamma   90.00
#
_symmetry.space_group_name_H-M   'P 1'
#
loop_
_entity.id
_entity.type
_entity.pdbx_description
1 polymer ?
#
loop_
_entity_poly.entity_id
_entity_poly.type
_entity_poly.pdbx_seq_one_letter_code
_entity_poly.pdbx_strand_id
1 'polypeptide(L)'
;ADALELERSLDTELGQLFVYAHLKHDQDTSNDTYSALESRARSLAVKYSTAWSFLVPAIMEIPEETLKEYANHERLAEFKFDLEKLNKQRPYILSDKEEQLLARAGEVLHTPSQVYGMFNNADITFKRAVDKDGKEHELTQGNYVELLKSSDRTLRESAYNNLYGEYNQFKNTLSQTLAGVVNTHAFSADVRGYKSSRHQALSNNHIPESVYDNLVNTVNDNLHLLHRYTELRKKFLKVDELKMYDICLLYTSDAADDSL
;
A
#
# COMPACT_ATOMS: atom_id res chain seq x y z
N ALA A 1 21.03 -23.90 9.39
CA ALA A 1 21.74 -22.65 9.56
C ALA A 1 22.44 -22.24 8.25
N ASP A 2 23.41 -23.02 7.76
CA ASP A 2 24.27 -22.63 6.62
C ASP A 2 23.50 -22.23 5.36
N ALA A 3 22.43 -22.94 5.04
CA ALA A 3 21.57 -22.59 3.88
C ALA A 3 20.84 -21.26 4.08
N LEU A 4 20.36 -20.96 5.29
CA LEU A 4 19.68 -19.70 5.60
C LEU A 4 20.68 -18.52 5.62
N GLU A 5 21.90 -18.77 6.12
CA GLU A 5 22.98 -17.77 6.09
C GLU A 5 23.39 -17.42 4.66
N LEU A 6 23.55 -18.44 3.81
CA LEU A 6 23.86 -18.25 2.38
C LEU A 6 22.73 -17.52 1.65
N GLU A 7 21.50 -17.94 1.86
CA GLU A 7 20.31 -17.32 1.28
C GLU A 7 20.24 -15.84 1.63
N ARG A 8 20.37 -15.48 2.92
CA ARG A 8 20.37 -14.09 3.39
C ARG A 8 21.52 -13.27 2.80
N SER A 9 22.72 -13.85 2.72
CA SER A 9 23.86 -13.16 2.13
C SER A 9 23.62 -12.82 0.67
N LEU A 10 23.16 -13.79 -0.11
CA LEU A 10 22.85 -13.60 -1.53
C LEU A 10 21.65 -12.66 -1.75
N ASP A 11 20.62 -12.74 -0.90
CA ASP A 11 19.47 -11.83 -0.94
C ASP A 11 19.90 -10.38 -0.71
N THR A 12 20.79 -10.16 0.25
CA THR A 12 21.34 -8.83 0.55
C THR A 12 22.10 -8.26 -0.64
N GLU A 13 22.98 -9.04 -1.26
CA GLU A 13 23.73 -8.61 -2.45
C GLU A 13 22.82 -8.33 -3.65
N LEU A 14 21.85 -9.22 -3.89
CA LEU A 14 20.86 -9.08 -4.93
C LEU A 14 19.98 -7.84 -4.70
N GLY A 15 19.55 -7.62 -3.46
CA GLY A 15 18.76 -6.45 -3.08
C GLY A 15 19.48 -5.14 -3.35
N GLN A 16 20.76 -5.05 -3.00
CA GLN A 16 21.60 -3.87 -3.30
C GLN A 16 21.70 -3.62 -4.80
N LEU A 17 21.97 -4.69 -5.57
CA LEU A 17 22.07 -4.60 -7.03
C LEU A 17 20.74 -4.17 -7.66
N PHE A 18 19.63 -4.77 -7.19
CA PHE A 18 18.30 -4.47 -7.70
C PHE A 18 17.89 -3.02 -7.41
N VAL A 19 18.07 -2.57 -6.18
CA VAL A 19 17.77 -1.18 -5.78
C VAL A 19 18.58 -0.19 -6.58
N TYR A 20 19.89 -0.45 -6.77
CA TYR A 20 20.72 0.41 -7.60
C TYR A 20 20.23 0.49 -9.05
N ALA A 21 19.92 -0.67 -9.66
CA ALA A 21 19.43 -0.74 -11.03
C ALA A 21 18.10 -0.01 -11.22
N HIS A 22 17.17 -0.20 -10.27
CA HIS A 22 15.85 0.41 -10.27
C HIS A 22 15.92 1.93 -10.11
N LEU A 23 16.71 2.45 -9.14
CA LEU A 23 16.90 3.87 -8.95
C LEU A 23 17.58 4.54 -10.15
N LYS A 24 18.48 3.83 -10.84
CA LYS A 24 19.09 4.35 -12.09
C LYS A 24 18.07 4.45 -13.21
N HIS A 25 17.21 3.44 -13.35
CA HIS A 25 16.13 3.49 -14.32
C HIS A 25 15.13 4.63 -14.00
N ASP A 26 14.74 4.79 -12.74
CA ASP A 26 13.83 5.86 -12.33
C ASP A 26 14.43 7.27 -12.52
N GLN A 27 15.75 7.42 -12.42
CA GLN A 27 16.43 8.66 -12.69
C GLN A 27 16.26 9.11 -14.14
N ASP A 28 16.26 8.16 -15.09
CA ASP A 28 16.07 8.45 -16.52
C ASP A 28 15.53 7.19 -17.22
N THR A 29 14.20 7.11 -17.32
CA THR A 29 13.48 5.98 -17.93
C THR A 29 13.68 5.87 -19.44
N SER A 30 14.19 6.94 -20.08
CA SER A 30 14.50 6.95 -21.53
C SER A 30 15.90 6.41 -21.84
N ASN A 31 16.72 6.15 -20.83
CA ASN A 31 18.09 5.68 -20.99
C ASN A 31 18.13 4.15 -21.19
N ASP A 32 18.47 3.73 -22.39
CA ASP A 32 18.53 2.31 -22.77
C ASP A 32 19.47 1.49 -21.88
N THR A 33 20.59 2.08 -21.43
CA THR A 33 21.57 1.42 -20.54
C THR A 33 20.92 1.12 -19.18
N TYR A 34 20.18 2.08 -18.62
CA TYR A 34 19.51 1.92 -17.32
C TYR A 34 18.35 0.94 -17.41
N SER A 35 17.57 1.00 -18.49
CA SER A 35 16.49 0.03 -18.78
C SER A 35 17.03 -1.39 -18.94
N ALA A 36 18.16 -1.57 -19.63
CA ALA A 36 18.83 -2.86 -19.76
C ALA A 36 19.39 -3.36 -18.42
N LEU A 37 19.94 -2.48 -17.58
CA LEU A 37 20.43 -2.83 -16.26
C LEU A 37 19.32 -3.30 -15.34
N GLU A 38 18.19 -2.59 -15.29
CA GLU A 38 17.01 -2.98 -14.51
C GLU A 38 16.45 -4.34 -14.98
N SER A 39 16.31 -4.53 -16.30
CA SER A 39 15.84 -5.80 -16.87
C SER A 39 16.74 -6.98 -16.48
N ARG A 40 18.07 -6.79 -16.49
CA ARG A 40 19.03 -7.81 -16.03
C ARG A 40 18.90 -8.09 -14.53
N ALA A 41 18.77 -7.06 -13.70
CA ALA A 41 18.57 -7.21 -12.26
C ALA A 41 17.28 -7.96 -11.96
N ARG A 42 16.18 -7.65 -12.64
CA ARG A 42 14.90 -8.34 -12.55
C ARG A 42 15.02 -9.83 -12.98
N SER A 43 15.70 -10.09 -14.08
CA SER A 43 15.95 -11.47 -14.53
C SER A 43 16.78 -12.27 -13.52
N LEU A 44 17.76 -11.63 -12.89
CA LEU A 44 18.56 -12.27 -11.83
C LEU A 44 17.71 -12.55 -10.58
N ALA A 45 16.85 -11.64 -10.18
CA ALA A 45 15.93 -11.83 -9.06
C ALA A 45 14.97 -13.02 -9.30
N VAL A 46 14.47 -13.19 -10.53
CA VAL A 46 13.65 -14.37 -10.90
C VAL A 46 14.46 -15.67 -10.80
N LYS A 47 15.70 -15.67 -11.29
CA LYS A 47 16.57 -16.87 -11.18
C LYS A 47 16.87 -17.21 -9.73
N TYR A 48 17.16 -16.20 -8.91
CA TYR A 48 17.39 -16.36 -7.48
C TYR A 48 16.16 -16.97 -6.80
N SER A 49 14.99 -16.34 -6.95
CA SER A 49 13.73 -16.82 -6.38
C SER A 49 13.42 -18.27 -6.81
N THR A 50 13.67 -18.61 -8.09
CA THR A 50 13.48 -19.97 -8.59
C THR A 50 14.46 -20.95 -7.93
N ALA A 51 15.72 -20.58 -7.80
CA ALA A 51 16.74 -21.44 -7.19
C ALA A 51 16.44 -21.73 -5.71
N TRP A 52 15.88 -20.77 -4.97
CA TRP A 52 15.54 -20.90 -3.55
C TRP A 52 14.11 -21.36 -3.27
N SER A 53 13.29 -21.59 -4.28
CA SER A 53 11.88 -21.98 -4.13
C SER A 53 11.66 -23.26 -3.32
N PHE A 54 12.65 -24.12 -3.22
CA PHE A 54 12.60 -25.37 -2.45
C PHE A 54 12.74 -25.16 -0.93
N LEU A 55 13.28 -24.01 -0.49
CA LEU A 55 13.70 -23.82 0.90
C LEU A 55 12.51 -23.80 1.86
N VAL A 56 11.47 -23.02 1.57
CA VAL A 56 10.27 -22.94 2.42
C VAL A 56 9.54 -24.29 2.48
N PRO A 57 9.25 -24.99 1.36
CA PRO A 57 8.69 -26.34 1.41
C PRO A 57 9.52 -27.30 2.25
N ALA A 58 10.86 -27.32 2.09
CA ALA A 58 11.73 -28.18 2.88
C ALA A 58 11.69 -27.88 4.39
N ILE A 59 11.60 -26.60 4.76
CA ILE A 59 11.41 -26.21 6.18
C ILE A 59 10.04 -26.67 6.67
N MET A 60 9.00 -26.61 5.84
CA MET A 60 7.65 -27.02 6.20
C MET A 60 7.47 -28.54 6.32
N GLU A 61 8.37 -29.36 5.78
CA GLU A 61 8.43 -30.81 6.01
C GLU A 61 8.91 -31.14 7.43
N ILE A 62 9.65 -30.24 8.09
CA ILE A 62 10.11 -30.41 9.46
C ILE A 62 8.92 -30.39 10.41
N PRO A 63 8.75 -31.38 11.33
CA PRO A 63 7.66 -31.37 12.31
C PRO A 63 7.63 -30.07 13.12
N GLU A 64 6.41 -29.61 13.46
CA GLU A 64 6.19 -28.33 14.15
C GLU A 64 7.04 -28.18 15.42
N GLU A 65 7.04 -29.20 16.28
CA GLU A 65 7.79 -29.17 17.54
C GLU A 65 9.31 -29.13 17.32
N THR A 66 9.82 -29.88 16.33
CA THR A 66 11.22 -29.84 15.94
C THR A 66 11.63 -28.47 15.41
N LEU A 67 10.76 -27.83 14.62
CA LEU A 67 11.02 -26.49 14.10
C LEU A 67 11.03 -25.44 15.23
N LYS A 68 10.17 -25.59 16.25
CA LYS A 68 10.21 -24.77 17.47
C LYS A 68 11.52 -24.93 18.24
N GLU A 69 12.01 -26.17 18.36
CA GLU A 69 13.32 -26.43 18.99
C GLU A 69 14.45 -25.76 18.19
N TYR A 70 14.43 -25.90 16.87
CA TYR A 70 15.44 -25.29 16.00
C TYR A 70 15.41 -23.75 16.06
N ALA A 71 14.23 -23.13 16.12
CA ALA A 71 14.09 -21.67 16.26
C ALA A 71 14.70 -21.13 17.57
N ASN A 72 14.86 -21.98 18.59
CA ASN A 72 15.51 -21.62 19.85
C ASN A 72 17.00 -22.02 19.91
N HIS A 73 17.54 -22.62 18.86
CA HIS A 73 18.97 -23.02 18.82
C HIS A 73 19.84 -21.78 18.53
N GLU A 74 20.97 -21.66 19.23
CA GLU A 74 21.90 -20.53 19.16
C GLU A 74 22.30 -20.16 17.71
N ARG A 75 22.62 -21.15 16.88
CA ARG A 75 22.98 -20.96 15.46
C ARG A 75 21.84 -20.43 14.58
N LEU A 76 20.61 -20.47 15.06
CA LEU A 76 19.42 -20.01 14.32
C LEU A 76 18.77 -18.79 14.97
N ALA A 77 19.42 -18.19 15.98
CA ALA A 77 18.88 -17.08 16.74
C ALA A 77 18.47 -15.90 15.87
N GLU A 78 19.23 -15.60 14.83
CA GLU A 78 18.91 -14.50 13.87
C GLU A 78 17.72 -14.82 12.97
N PHE A 79 17.42 -16.11 12.74
CA PHE A 79 16.30 -16.58 11.92
C PHE A 79 15.08 -17.00 12.74
N LYS A 80 15.16 -16.85 14.07
CA LYS A 80 14.10 -17.29 14.99
C LYS A 80 12.73 -16.75 14.58
N PHE A 81 12.66 -15.46 14.32
CA PHE A 81 11.41 -14.80 13.93
C PHE A 81 10.81 -15.39 12.64
N ASP A 82 11.64 -15.62 11.62
CA ASP A 82 11.19 -16.15 10.34
C ASP A 82 10.74 -17.61 10.46
N LEU A 83 11.47 -18.42 11.24
CA LEU A 83 11.08 -19.82 11.51
C LEU A 83 9.77 -19.90 12.32
N GLU A 84 9.60 -19.06 13.33
CA GLU A 84 8.35 -18.96 14.08
C GLU A 84 7.19 -18.48 13.18
N LYS A 85 7.45 -17.53 12.28
CA LYS A 85 6.48 -17.04 11.29
C LYS A 85 6.02 -18.15 10.36
N LEU A 86 6.95 -18.89 9.78
CA LEU A 86 6.64 -20.04 8.92
C LEU A 86 5.80 -21.08 9.68
N ASN A 87 6.19 -21.39 10.92
CA ASN A 87 5.46 -22.36 11.73
C ASN A 87 4.01 -21.93 12.01
N LYS A 88 3.79 -20.63 12.27
CA LYS A 88 2.43 -20.07 12.45
C LYS A 88 1.61 -20.07 11.18
N GLN A 89 2.24 -20.01 10.01
CA GLN A 89 1.55 -20.06 8.71
C GLN A 89 1.12 -21.47 8.31
N ARG A 90 1.71 -22.51 8.94
CA ARG A 90 1.48 -23.93 8.61
C ARG A 90 -0.02 -24.32 8.48
N PRO A 91 -0.94 -23.89 9.37
CA PRO A 91 -2.35 -24.25 9.25
C PRO A 91 -3.06 -23.67 8.01
N TYR A 92 -2.44 -22.69 7.34
CA TYR A 92 -3.01 -21.96 6.20
C TYR A 92 -2.33 -22.29 4.87
N ILE A 93 -1.38 -23.23 4.90
CA ILE A 93 -0.72 -23.75 3.70
C ILE A 93 -1.55 -24.90 3.16
N LEU A 94 -1.87 -24.82 1.89
CA LEU A 94 -2.70 -25.81 1.19
C LEU A 94 -1.81 -26.90 0.57
N SER A 95 -2.44 -27.91 -0.02
CA SER A 95 -1.71 -28.90 -0.79
C SER A 95 -1.05 -28.29 -2.03
N ASP A 96 -0.01 -28.91 -2.54
CA ASP A 96 0.73 -28.44 -3.72
C ASP A 96 -0.18 -28.17 -4.94
N LYS A 97 -1.21 -29.00 -5.13
CA LYS A 97 -2.16 -28.82 -6.23
C LYS A 97 -3.03 -27.59 -6.06
N GLU A 98 -3.48 -27.36 -4.83
CA GLU A 98 -4.28 -26.17 -4.48
C GLU A 98 -3.47 -24.90 -4.56
N GLU A 99 -2.22 -24.90 -4.05
CA GLU A 99 -1.31 -23.76 -4.19
C GLU A 99 -1.01 -23.44 -5.66
N GLN A 100 -0.76 -24.45 -6.49
CA GLN A 100 -0.59 -24.26 -7.94
C GLN A 100 -1.85 -23.71 -8.62
N LEU A 101 -3.03 -24.14 -8.20
CA LEU A 101 -4.29 -23.62 -8.74
C LEU A 101 -4.49 -22.15 -8.34
N LEU A 102 -4.25 -21.81 -7.08
CA LEU A 102 -4.33 -20.42 -6.60
C LEU A 102 -3.30 -19.51 -7.27
N ALA A 103 -2.08 -20.00 -7.46
CA ALA A 103 -1.05 -19.25 -8.18
C ALA A 103 -1.49 -18.90 -9.62
N ARG A 104 -2.10 -19.85 -10.33
CA ARG A 104 -2.66 -19.61 -11.68
C ARG A 104 -3.88 -18.69 -11.65
N ALA A 105 -4.72 -18.78 -10.62
CA ALA A 105 -5.87 -17.88 -10.44
C ALA A 105 -5.45 -16.45 -10.11
N GLY A 106 -4.22 -16.23 -9.62
CA GLY A 106 -3.71 -14.94 -9.19
C GLY A 106 -3.82 -13.86 -10.26
N GLU A 107 -3.53 -14.18 -11.52
CA GLU A 107 -3.65 -13.23 -12.64
C GLU A 107 -5.10 -12.77 -12.83
N VAL A 108 -6.05 -13.69 -12.79
CA VAL A 108 -7.48 -13.39 -12.92
C VAL A 108 -7.98 -12.59 -11.72
N LEU A 109 -7.58 -12.98 -10.52
CA LEU A 109 -7.95 -12.31 -9.27
C LEU A 109 -7.38 -10.89 -9.16
N HIS A 110 -6.27 -10.60 -9.85
CA HIS A 110 -5.66 -9.27 -9.88
C HIS A 110 -6.35 -8.30 -10.87
N THR A 111 -7.19 -8.78 -11.77
CA THR A 111 -7.87 -7.99 -12.80
C THR A 111 -8.58 -6.74 -12.27
N PRO A 112 -9.32 -6.76 -11.14
CA PRO A 112 -9.98 -5.56 -10.63
C PRO A 112 -9.00 -4.43 -10.31
N SER A 113 -7.85 -4.76 -9.73
CA SER A 113 -6.80 -3.76 -9.43
C SER A 113 -6.16 -3.22 -10.71
N GLN A 114 -5.96 -4.06 -11.74
CA GLN A 114 -5.44 -3.62 -13.04
C GLN A 114 -6.43 -2.68 -13.74
N VAL A 115 -7.72 -3.00 -13.74
CA VAL A 115 -8.76 -2.13 -14.31
C VAL A 115 -8.78 -0.76 -13.61
N TYR A 116 -8.71 -0.75 -12.28
CA TYR A 116 -8.59 0.50 -11.55
C TYR A 116 -7.31 1.27 -11.92
N GLY A 117 -6.18 0.58 -12.00
CA GLY A 117 -4.89 1.18 -12.37
C GLY A 117 -4.93 1.84 -13.75
N MET A 118 -5.48 1.16 -14.76
CA MET A 118 -5.63 1.72 -16.11
C MET A 118 -6.57 2.93 -16.11
N PHE A 119 -7.73 2.80 -15.48
CA PHE A 119 -8.67 3.91 -15.36
C PHE A 119 -8.02 5.13 -14.68
N ASN A 120 -7.39 4.90 -13.51
CA ASN A 120 -6.89 5.97 -12.67
C ASN A 120 -5.64 6.67 -13.23
N ASN A 121 -4.78 5.93 -13.94
CA ASN A 121 -3.48 6.44 -14.37
C ASN A 121 -3.44 6.80 -15.87
N ALA A 122 -4.40 6.31 -16.67
CA ALA A 122 -4.39 6.51 -18.11
C ALA A 122 -5.69 7.17 -18.66
N ASP A 123 -6.85 6.72 -18.20
CA ASP A 123 -8.11 7.08 -18.89
C ASP A 123 -8.77 8.33 -18.30
N ILE A 124 -8.67 8.54 -16.97
CA ILE A 124 -9.35 9.66 -16.32
C ILE A 124 -8.66 10.97 -16.62
N THR A 125 -9.46 11.95 -17.00
CA THR A 125 -9.02 13.34 -17.22
C THR A 125 -9.87 14.27 -16.39
N PHE A 126 -9.30 15.41 -15.98
CA PHE A 126 -9.99 16.37 -15.12
C PHE A 126 -10.16 17.69 -15.84
N LYS A 127 -11.30 18.34 -15.59
CA LYS A 127 -11.51 19.74 -15.99
C LYS A 127 -10.52 20.63 -15.25
N ARG A 128 -10.04 21.68 -15.92
CA ARG A 128 -9.16 22.66 -15.28
C ARG A 128 -9.84 23.33 -14.10
N ALA A 129 -9.09 23.55 -13.03
CA ALA A 129 -9.55 24.33 -11.90
C ALA A 129 -9.47 25.84 -12.22
N VAL A 130 -10.41 26.61 -11.70
CA VAL A 130 -10.51 28.06 -11.99
C VAL A 130 -10.33 28.83 -10.68
N ASP A 131 -9.51 29.88 -10.71
CA ASP A 131 -9.29 30.77 -9.56
C ASP A 131 -10.32 31.94 -9.53
N LYS A 132 -10.24 32.77 -8.50
CA LYS A 132 -11.15 33.93 -8.31
C LYS A 132 -11.09 34.96 -9.46
N ASP A 133 -9.98 35.00 -10.19
CA ASP A 133 -9.77 35.93 -11.30
C ASP A 133 -10.17 35.33 -12.66
N GLY A 134 -10.70 34.10 -12.65
CA GLY A 134 -11.13 33.35 -13.83
C GLY A 134 -10.00 32.67 -14.59
N LYS A 135 -8.79 32.63 -14.04
CA LYS A 135 -7.64 31.95 -14.63
C LYS A 135 -7.76 30.45 -14.44
N GLU A 136 -7.51 29.72 -15.51
CA GLU A 136 -7.50 28.26 -15.51
C GLU A 136 -6.16 27.69 -15.07
N HIS A 137 -6.22 26.66 -14.21
CA HIS A 137 -5.09 25.88 -13.72
C HIS A 137 -5.27 24.42 -14.14
N GLU A 138 -4.20 23.80 -14.61
CA GLU A 138 -4.21 22.37 -14.89
C GLU A 138 -4.50 21.60 -13.60
N LEU A 139 -5.35 20.56 -13.70
CA LEU A 139 -5.71 19.70 -12.59
C LEU A 139 -5.32 18.26 -12.93
N THR A 140 -4.49 17.69 -12.09
CA THR A 140 -4.08 16.28 -12.12
C THR A 140 -4.14 15.73 -10.71
N GLN A 141 -4.07 14.41 -10.56
CA GLN A 141 -3.93 13.81 -9.22
C GLN A 141 -2.65 14.26 -8.52
N GLY A 142 -1.57 14.43 -9.29
CA GLY A 142 -0.26 14.82 -8.75
C GLY A 142 -0.22 16.24 -8.19
N ASN A 143 -0.94 17.19 -8.80
CA ASN A 143 -0.94 18.60 -8.35
C ASN A 143 -2.17 18.99 -7.52
N TYR A 144 -3.14 18.09 -7.36
CA TYR A 144 -4.38 18.37 -6.63
C TYR A 144 -4.15 18.93 -5.21
N VAL A 145 -3.27 18.27 -4.44
CA VAL A 145 -2.98 18.70 -3.06
C VAL A 145 -2.32 20.09 -3.05
N GLU A 146 -1.50 20.41 -4.05
CA GLU A 146 -0.89 21.72 -4.18
C GLU A 146 -1.93 22.80 -4.45
N LEU A 147 -2.90 22.54 -5.32
CA LEU A 147 -4.02 23.45 -5.55
C LEU A 147 -4.87 23.66 -4.29
N LEU A 148 -5.05 22.63 -3.46
CA LEU A 148 -5.76 22.73 -2.16
C LEU A 148 -5.00 23.51 -1.09
N LYS A 149 -3.70 23.74 -1.25
CA LYS A 149 -2.91 24.61 -0.36
C LYS A 149 -3.00 26.10 -0.73
N SER A 150 -3.62 26.44 -1.85
CA SER A 150 -3.78 27.82 -2.29
C SER A 150 -4.57 28.64 -1.24
N SER A 151 -4.20 29.91 -1.02
CA SER A 151 -4.98 30.85 -0.26
C SER A 151 -6.33 31.22 -0.92
N ASP A 152 -6.42 31.06 -2.26
CA ASP A 152 -7.63 31.29 -3.01
C ASP A 152 -8.64 30.15 -2.83
N ARG A 153 -9.73 30.45 -2.10
CA ARG A 153 -10.78 29.46 -1.81
C ARG A 153 -11.53 29.02 -3.07
N THR A 154 -11.71 29.91 -4.06
CA THR A 154 -12.38 29.58 -5.33
C THR A 154 -11.58 28.53 -6.08
N LEU A 155 -10.26 28.64 -6.13
CA LEU A 155 -9.38 27.65 -6.74
C LEU A 155 -9.47 26.30 -6.03
N ARG A 156 -9.43 26.29 -4.68
CA ARG A 156 -9.56 25.04 -3.91
C ARG A 156 -10.90 24.35 -4.17
N GLU A 157 -11.99 25.11 -4.13
CA GLU A 157 -13.34 24.60 -4.40
C GLU A 157 -13.47 24.04 -5.82
N SER A 158 -12.97 24.78 -6.81
CA SER A 158 -12.97 24.37 -8.21
C SER A 158 -12.17 23.08 -8.42
N ALA A 159 -10.96 23.00 -7.86
CA ALA A 159 -10.12 21.80 -7.92
C ALA A 159 -10.82 20.58 -7.30
N TYR A 160 -11.40 20.75 -6.10
CA TYR A 160 -12.12 19.69 -5.40
C TYR A 160 -13.33 19.19 -6.21
N ASN A 161 -14.19 20.10 -6.64
CA ASN A 161 -15.40 19.76 -7.37
C ASN A 161 -15.10 19.10 -8.72
N ASN A 162 -14.09 19.57 -9.44
CA ASN A 162 -13.70 19.01 -10.72
C ASN A 162 -13.07 17.62 -10.56
N LEU A 163 -12.21 17.40 -9.56
CA LEU A 163 -11.63 16.09 -9.34
C LEU A 163 -12.70 15.06 -8.93
N TYR A 164 -13.45 15.34 -7.87
CA TYR A 164 -14.47 14.39 -7.39
C TYR A 164 -15.69 14.30 -8.31
N GLY A 165 -15.99 15.34 -9.06
CA GLY A 165 -17.03 15.33 -10.10
C GLY A 165 -16.75 14.30 -11.18
N GLU A 166 -15.50 14.22 -11.67
CA GLU A 166 -15.10 13.23 -12.67
C GLU A 166 -15.14 11.81 -12.09
N TYR A 167 -14.58 11.57 -10.89
CA TYR A 167 -14.69 10.26 -10.24
C TYR A 167 -16.14 9.82 -10.02
N ASN A 168 -17.03 10.74 -9.64
CA ASN A 168 -18.43 10.44 -9.38
C ASN A 168 -19.20 9.95 -10.62
N GLN A 169 -18.77 10.35 -11.82
CA GLN A 169 -19.36 9.84 -13.07
C GLN A 169 -19.14 8.32 -13.20
N PHE A 170 -18.03 7.82 -12.67
CA PHE A 170 -17.63 6.40 -12.74
C PHE A 170 -17.89 5.63 -11.44
N LYS A 171 -18.63 6.20 -10.49
CA LYS A 171 -18.82 5.59 -9.15
C LYS A 171 -19.28 4.13 -9.18
N ASN A 172 -20.16 3.77 -10.13
CA ASN A 172 -20.67 2.41 -10.23
C ASN A 172 -19.58 1.43 -10.69
N THR A 173 -18.78 1.81 -11.69
CA THR A 173 -17.66 1.01 -12.17
C THR A 173 -16.60 0.88 -11.09
N LEU A 174 -16.24 1.97 -10.42
CA LEU A 174 -15.28 1.99 -9.32
C LEU A 174 -15.76 1.15 -8.13
N SER A 175 -17.07 1.19 -7.82
CA SER A 175 -17.66 0.34 -6.80
C SER A 175 -17.54 -1.15 -7.15
N GLN A 176 -17.71 -1.53 -8.42
CA GLN A 176 -17.55 -2.91 -8.85
C GLN A 176 -16.08 -3.37 -8.83
N THR A 177 -15.14 -2.50 -9.22
CA THR A 177 -13.72 -2.83 -9.10
C THR A 177 -13.30 -3.01 -7.65
N LEU A 178 -13.76 -2.13 -6.75
CA LEU A 178 -13.53 -2.27 -5.30
C LEU A 178 -14.16 -3.56 -4.75
N ALA A 179 -15.41 -3.87 -5.14
CA ALA A 179 -16.06 -5.12 -4.75
C ALA A 179 -15.28 -6.34 -5.24
N GLY A 180 -14.70 -6.29 -6.45
CA GLY A 180 -13.82 -7.33 -6.97
C GLY A 180 -12.59 -7.56 -6.10
N VAL A 181 -11.92 -6.49 -5.66
CA VAL A 181 -10.77 -6.58 -4.74
C VAL A 181 -11.18 -7.16 -3.38
N VAL A 182 -12.30 -6.69 -2.80
CA VAL A 182 -12.82 -7.21 -1.53
C VAL A 182 -13.15 -8.70 -1.64
N ASN A 183 -13.80 -9.11 -2.73
CA ASN A 183 -14.12 -10.51 -2.99
C ASN A 183 -12.86 -11.37 -3.16
N THR A 184 -11.82 -10.86 -3.79
CA THR A 184 -10.51 -11.54 -3.89
C THR A 184 -9.91 -11.79 -2.52
N HIS A 185 -9.93 -10.79 -1.64
CA HIS A 185 -9.44 -10.95 -0.26
C HIS A 185 -10.29 -11.93 0.54
N ALA A 186 -11.62 -11.86 0.41
CA ALA A 186 -12.54 -12.79 1.08
C ALA A 186 -12.31 -14.22 0.60
N PHE A 187 -12.22 -14.43 -0.70
CA PHE A 187 -11.92 -15.73 -1.32
C PHE A 187 -10.56 -16.28 -0.82
N SER A 188 -9.51 -15.47 -0.83
CA SER A 188 -8.18 -15.89 -0.35
C SER A 188 -8.21 -16.34 1.11
N ALA A 189 -8.92 -15.59 1.97
CA ALA A 189 -9.05 -15.92 3.37
C ALA A 189 -9.83 -17.22 3.59
N ASP A 190 -10.95 -17.37 2.89
CA ASP A 190 -11.83 -18.54 2.99
C ASP A 190 -11.12 -19.83 2.55
N VAL A 191 -10.54 -19.83 1.35
CA VAL A 191 -9.83 -20.99 0.80
C VAL A 191 -8.68 -21.46 1.70
N ARG A 192 -7.99 -20.54 2.36
CA ARG A 192 -6.87 -20.85 3.26
C ARG A 192 -7.30 -21.14 4.70
N GLY A 193 -8.59 -21.08 5.01
CA GLY A 193 -9.13 -21.37 6.34
C GLY A 193 -8.88 -20.26 7.38
N TYR A 194 -8.64 -19.02 6.95
CA TYR A 194 -8.62 -17.88 7.86
C TYR A 194 -10.03 -17.51 8.30
N LYS A 195 -10.19 -17.00 9.52
CA LYS A 195 -11.50 -16.55 10.05
C LYS A 195 -12.12 -15.40 9.24
N SER A 196 -11.30 -14.57 8.65
CA SER A 196 -11.69 -13.40 7.85
C SER A 196 -10.49 -12.85 7.07
N SER A 197 -10.75 -11.99 6.08
CA SER A 197 -9.69 -11.24 5.38
C SER A 197 -8.86 -10.36 6.35
N ARG A 198 -9.51 -9.78 7.38
CA ARG A 198 -8.82 -9.04 8.44
C ARG A 198 -7.86 -9.94 9.22
N HIS A 199 -8.32 -11.11 9.61
CA HIS A 199 -7.48 -12.09 10.31
C HIS A 199 -6.28 -12.49 9.45
N GLN A 200 -6.47 -12.79 8.16
CA GLN A 200 -5.39 -13.09 7.22
C GLN A 200 -4.36 -11.96 7.13
N ALA A 201 -4.81 -10.73 6.90
CA ALA A 201 -3.95 -9.58 6.75
C ALA A 201 -3.10 -9.30 8.00
N LEU A 202 -3.70 -9.39 9.19
CA LEU A 202 -3.02 -9.15 10.45
C LEU A 202 -2.09 -10.31 10.85
N SER A 203 -2.48 -11.56 10.56
CA SER A 203 -1.70 -12.77 10.85
C SER A 203 -0.37 -12.78 10.13
N ASN A 204 -0.31 -12.28 8.89
CA ASN A 204 0.92 -12.17 8.11
C ASN A 204 1.99 -11.29 8.78
N ASN A 205 1.56 -10.34 9.60
CA ASN A 205 2.43 -9.44 10.37
C ASN A 205 2.46 -9.75 11.87
N HIS A 206 1.88 -10.87 12.30
CA HIS A 206 1.76 -11.27 13.70
C HIS A 206 1.05 -10.23 14.59
N ILE A 207 0.13 -9.47 14.04
CA ILE A 207 -0.65 -8.47 14.76
C ILE A 207 -1.95 -9.13 15.27
N PRO A 208 -2.20 -9.16 16.58
CA PRO A 208 -3.47 -9.60 17.12
C PRO A 208 -4.63 -8.70 16.64
N GLU A 209 -5.81 -9.28 16.36
CA GLU A 209 -6.99 -8.51 15.95
C GLU A 209 -7.39 -7.46 16.99
N SER A 210 -7.09 -7.70 18.27
CA SER A 210 -7.32 -6.74 19.36
C SER A 210 -6.56 -5.42 19.18
N VAL A 211 -5.42 -5.41 18.51
CA VAL A 211 -4.69 -4.17 18.20
C VAL A 211 -5.48 -3.31 17.22
N TYR A 212 -6.07 -3.95 16.20
CA TYR A 212 -6.94 -3.25 15.25
C TYR A 212 -8.20 -2.69 15.94
N ASP A 213 -8.88 -3.52 16.74
CA ASP A 213 -10.07 -3.10 17.48
C ASP A 213 -9.75 -1.98 18.46
N ASN A 214 -8.62 -2.06 19.18
CA ASN A 214 -8.17 -1.01 20.08
C ASN A 214 -7.87 0.30 19.33
N LEU A 215 -7.25 0.23 18.13
CA LEU A 215 -7.00 1.42 17.31
C LEU A 215 -8.33 2.11 16.95
N VAL A 216 -9.31 1.35 16.45
CA VAL A 216 -10.62 1.89 16.09
C VAL A 216 -11.31 2.52 17.30
N ASN A 217 -11.33 1.84 18.44
CA ASN A 217 -11.95 2.33 19.67
C ASN A 217 -11.23 3.61 20.14
N THR A 218 -9.88 3.60 20.20
CA THR A 218 -9.11 4.77 20.62
C THR A 218 -9.37 5.98 19.74
N VAL A 219 -9.44 5.80 18.41
CA VAL A 219 -9.77 6.90 17.49
C VAL A 219 -11.19 7.41 17.77
N ASN A 220 -12.18 6.53 17.90
CA ASN A 220 -13.57 6.90 18.17
C ASN A 220 -13.70 7.66 19.50
N ASP A 221 -13.04 7.20 20.55
CA ASP A 221 -13.08 7.86 21.87
C ASP A 221 -12.46 9.26 21.85
N ASN A 222 -11.55 9.51 20.90
CA ASN A 222 -10.84 10.77 20.76
C ASN A 222 -11.34 11.65 19.59
N LEU A 223 -12.44 11.30 18.91
CA LEU A 223 -13.01 12.11 17.83
C LEU A 223 -13.31 13.55 18.26
N HIS A 224 -13.65 13.78 19.54
CA HIS A 224 -13.88 15.11 20.10
C HIS A 224 -12.67 16.04 19.94
N LEU A 225 -11.44 15.53 19.96
CA LEU A 225 -10.23 16.31 19.70
C LEU A 225 -10.14 16.72 18.23
N LEU A 226 -10.49 15.83 17.31
CA LEU A 226 -10.54 16.14 15.89
C LEU A 226 -11.63 17.18 15.59
N HIS A 227 -12.80 17.06 16.20
CA HIS A 227 -13.88 18.05 16.07
C HIS A 227 -13.43 19.41 16.60
N ARG A 228 -12.77 19.45 17.77
CA ARG A 228 -12.22 20.69 18.33
C ARG A 228 -11.16 21.31 17.41
N TYR A 229 -10.31 20.49 16.78
CA TYR A 229 -9.31 20.95 15.82
C TYR A 229 -9.98 21.54 14.56
N THR A 230 -11.00 20.88 14.01
CA THR A 230 -11.73 21.39 12.85
C THR A 230 -12.48 22.68 13.14
N GLU A 231 -13.07 22.81 14.33
CA GLU A 231 -13.69 24.08 14.78
C GLU A 231 -12.65 25.21 14.90
N LEU A 232 -11.46 24.91 15.40
CA LEU A 232 -10.37 25.87 15.48
C LEU A 232 -9.95 26.33 14.08
N ARG A 233 -9.77 25.37 13.14
CA ARG A 233 -9.48 25.70 11.73
C ARG A 233 -10.52 26.59 11.10
N LYS A 234 -11.81 26.28 11.30
CA LYS A 234 -12.91 27.10 10.81
C LYS A 234 -12.78 28.56 11.27
N LYS A 235 -12.42 28.78 12.55
CA LYS A 235 -12.21 30.13 13.10
C LYS A 235 -11.01 30.83 12.48
N PHE A 236 -9.87 30.15 12.34
CA PHE A 236 -8.66 30.71 11.73
C PHE A 236 -8.87 31.08 10.26
N LEU A 237 -9.55 30.22 9.50
CA LEU A 237 -9.85 30.47 8.10
C LEU A 237 -10.98 31.52 7.89
N LYS A 238 -11.64 31.94 8.97
CA LYS A 238 -12.76 32.92 8.94
C LYS A 238 -13.86 32.51 7.94
N VAL A 239 -14.19 31.22 7.89
CA VAL A 239 -15.24 30.68 7.03
C VAL A 239 -16.47 30.30 7.86
N ASP A 240 -17.67 30.53 7.30
CA ASP A 240 -18.93 30.17 7.97
C ASP A 240 -19.11 28.65 8.05
N GLU A 241 -18.63 27.94 7.05
CA GLU A 241 -18.64 26.49 6.97
C GLU A 241 -17.30 25.97 6.45
N LEU A 242 -16.68 25.07 7.21
CA LEU A 242 -15.46 24.37 6.79
C LEU A 242 -15.84 23.25 5.81
N LYS A 243 -15.32 23.29 4.60
CA LYS A 243 -15.49 22.26 3.58
C LYS A 243 -14.25 21.38 3.45
N MET A 244 -14.37 20.24 2.79
CA MET A 244 -13.24 19.32 2.58
C MET A 244 -12.06 19.98 1.84
N TYR A 245 -12.34 20.91 0.94
CA TYR A 245 -11.31 21.66 0.22
C TYR A 245 -10.61 22.74 1.08
N ASP A 246 -11.06 22.98 2.31
CA ASP A 246 -10.41 23.90 3.26
C ASP A 246 -9.43 23.17 4.21
N ILE A 247 -9.38 21.82 4.19
CA ILE A 247 -8.62 21.04 5.16
C ILE A 247 -7.11 21.03 4.86
N CYS A 248 -6.71 21.09 3.59
CA CYS A 248 -5.30 21.01 3.19
C CYS A 248 -4.54 22.34 3.24
N LEU A 249 -5.22 23.45 3.50
CA LEU A 249 -4.57 24.76 3.61
C LEU A 249 -3.63 24.78 4.83
N LEU A 250 -2.33 24.92 4.58
CA LEU A 250 -1.33 25.06 5.63
C LEU A 250 -1.33 26.51 6.13
N TYR A 251 -1.64 26.68 7.41
CA TYR A 251 -1.69 27.99 8.08
C TYR A 251 -0.33 28.40 8.67
N THR A 252 0.77 27.81 8.22
CA THR A 252 2.07 27.95 8.88
C THR A 252 2.91 29.14 8.44
N SER A 253 2.55 29.87 7.36
CA SER A 253 3.33 31.00 6.88
C SER A 253 2.86 32.37 7.40
N ASP A 254 1.58 32.53 7.76
CA ASP A 254 1.03 33.82 8.16
C ASP A 254 0.89 34.01 9.70
N ALA A 255 1.03 32.92 10.49
CA ALA A 255 0.95 33.01 11.95
C ALA A 255 2.15 33.72 12.58
N ALA A 256 3.22 33.97 11.83
CA ALA A 256 4.40 34.72 12.29
C ALA A 256 4.31 36.21 11.97
N ASP A 257 3.46 36.65 11.04
CA ASP A 257 3.31 38.05 10.63
C ASP A 257 2.13 38.77 11.32
N ASP A 258 1.16 38.03 11.88
CA ASP A 258 0.11 38.57 12.74
C ASP A 258 0.57 38.52 14.21
N SER A 259 1.70 39.17 14.51
CA SER A 259 2.01 39.53 15.88
C SER A 259 1.00 40.59 16.37
N LEU A 260 0.16 40.19 17.27
CA LEU A 260 -0.61 41.05 18.16
C LEU A 260 0.24 42.10 18.83
#